data_df2752f52f4735b7daac68b3818d39b1
#
_entry.id   df2752f52f4735b7daac68b3818d39b1
#
_cell.length_a   1.000
_cell.length_b   1.000
_cell.length_c   1.000
_cell.angle_alpha   90.00
_cell.angle_beta   90.00
_cell.angle_gamma   90.00
#
_symmetry.space_group_name_H-M   'P 1'
#
loop_
_entity.id
_entity.type
_entity.pdbx_description
1 polymer ?
#
loop_
_entity_poly.entity_id
_entity_poly.type
_entity_poly.pdbx_seq_one_letter_code
_entity_poly.pdbx_strand_id
1 'polypeptide(L)'
;MKNIEEHLVEGHMKVTLWGGQDWFVIVDAKIDTGADRSSLDIALIEALEFLPARKSRKVRSANGVTTRDLYEVSIEWDARPHRLLVSGADRSRMRYPMILGREDFLDLCEISEEE
;
A
#
# COMPACT_ATOMS: atom_id res chain seq x y z
N MET A 1 -19.62 5.90 7.26
CA MET A 1 -18.24 5.42 7.04
C MET A 1 -18.09 4.01 7.62
N LYS A 2 -17.32 3.16 6.96
CA LYS A 2 -17.09 1.79 7.42
C LYS A 2 -16.10 1.77 8.56
N ASN A 3 -16.34 0.92 9.55
CA ASN A 3 -15.41 0.69 10.64
C ASN A 3 -14.38 -0.39 10.26
N ILE A 4 -13.44 -0.65 11.15
CA ILE A 4 -12.37 -1.65 10.93
C ILE A 4 -12.95 -3.01 10.58
N GLU A 5 -13.98 -3.46 11.31
CA GLU A 5 -14.56 -4.78 11.09
C GLU A 5 -15.21 -4.90 9.72
N GLU A 6 -15.88 -3.85 9.24
CA GLU A 6 -16.49 -3.85 7.91
C GLU A 6 -15.44 -3.95 6.81
N HIS A 7 -14.33 -3.24 6.94
CA HIS A 7 -13.22 -3.35 5.99
C HIS A 7 -12.59 -4.74 6.00
N LEU A 8 -12.43 -5.33 7.17
CA LEU A 8 -11.89 -6.69 7.29
C LEU A 8 -12.81 -7.73 6.66
N VAL A 9 -14.12 -7.57 6.81
CA VAL A 9 -15.09 -8.47 6.21
C VAL A 9 -15.05 -8.37 4.69
N GLU A 10 -14.95 -7.17 4.14
CA GLU A 10 -14.83 -6.97 2.69
C GLU A 10 -13.47 -7.44 2.15
N GLY A 11 -12.43 -7.32 2.93
CA GLY A 11 -11.09 -7.78 2.56
C GLY A 11 -10.32 -6.85 1.65
N HIS A 12 -10.89 -5.72 1.27
CA HIS A 12 -10.23 -4.70 0.44
C HIS A 12 -10.83 -3.33 0.69
N MET A 13 -10.11 -2.29 0.30
CA MET A 13 -10.59 -0.93 0.41
C MET A 13 -9.97 -0.07 -0.69
N LYS A 14 -10.68 0.96 -1.10
CA LYS A 14 -10.16 1.90 -2.09
C LYS A 14 -9.31 2.96 -1.43
N VAL A 15 -8.16 3.23 -2.06
CA VAL A 15 -7.28 4.29 -1.64
C VAL A 15 -6.89 5.11 -2.85
N THR A 16 -6.59 6.39 -2.65
CA THR A 16 -6.09 7.27 -3.70
C THR A 16 -4.59 7.39 -3.54
N LEU A 17 -3.86 7.09 -4.61
CA LEU A 17 -2.41 7.27 -4.66
C LEU A 17 -2.11 8.58 -5.38
N TRP A 18 -1.37 9.47 -4.74
CA TRP A 18 -0.98 10.76 -5.31
C TRP A 18 0.48 10.71 -5.74
N GLY A 19 0.70 10.90 -7.03
CA GLY A 19 2.04 10.98 -7.59
C GLY A 19 2.51 12.43 -7.73
N GLY A 20 3.61 12.61 -8.42
CA GLY A 20 4.11 13.93 -8.78
C GLY A 20 3.18 14.63 -9.77
N GLN A 21 3.28 15.96 -9.86
CA GLN A 21 2.55 16.77 -10.85
C GLN A 21 1.01 16.65 -10.74
N ASP A 22 0.52 16.43 -9.53
CA ASP A 22 -0.93 16.30 -9.25
C ASP A 22 -1.63 15.13 -9.95
N TRP A 23 -0.89 14.13 -10.38
CA TRP A 23 -1.46 12.89 -10.86
C TRP A 23 -1.95 12.03 -9.70
N PHE A 24 -3.09 11.39 -9.88
CA PHE A 24 -3.57 10.45 -8.90
C PHE A 24 -4.26 9.27 -9.57
N VAL A 25 -4.35 8.18 -8.85
CA VAL A 25 -5.11 7.00 -9.27
C VAL A 25 -5.80 6.41 -8.05
N ILE A 26 -7.02 5.92 -8.26
CA ILE A 26 -7.76 5.22 -7.20
C ILE A 26 -7.59 3.72 -7.45
N VAL A 27 -7.11 3.01 -6.44
CA VAL A 27 -6.89 1.57 -6.54
C VAL A 27 -7.61 0.83 -5.42
N ASP A 28 -7.98 -0.41 -5.69
CA ASP A 28 -8.41 -1.33 -4.65
C ASP A 28 -7.16 -1.96 -4.02
N ALA A 29 -7.05 -1.83 -2.72
CA ALA A 29 -5.98 -2.45 -1.97
C ALA A 29 -6.54 -3.63 -1.19
N LYS A 30 -5.88 -4.78 -1.30
CA LYS A 30 -6.24 -5.95 -0.50
C LYS A 30 -5.76 -5.74 0.93
N ILE A 31 -6.63 -5.97 1.90
CA ILE A 31 -6.25 -5.93 3.31
C ILE A 31 -5.68 -7.29 3.67
N ASP A 32 -4.40 -7.34 3.95
CA ASP A 32 -3.69 -8.59 4.24
C ASP A 32 -3.07 -8.51 5.63
N THR A 33 -3.82 -9.00 6.63
CA THR A 33 -3.39 -8.97 8.01
C THR A 33 -2.23 -9.91 8.31
N GLY A 34 -1.94 -10.84 7.40
CA GLY A 34 -0.77 -11.70 7.48
C GLY A 34 0.50 -11.07 6.93
N ALA A 35 0.39 -9.95 6.25
CA ALA A 35 1.54 -9.23 5.71
C ALA A 35 2.00 -8.15 6.68
N ASP A 36 3.31 -8.11 6.96
CA ASP A 36 3.88 -7.09 7.84
C ASP A 36 3.99 -5.75 7.13
N ARG A 37 4.18 -5.75 5.82
CA ARG A 37 4.42 -4.56 5.04
C ARG A 37 3.52 -4.51 3.82
N SER A 38 3.11 -3.30 3.46
CA SER A 38 2.35 -3.04 2.24
C SER A 38 3.22 -3.22 1.01
N SER A 39 2.58 -3.56 -0.10
CA SER A 39 3.22 -3.78 -1.39
C SER A 39 2.40 -3.10 -2.48
N LEU A 40 3.09 -2.57 -3.49
CA LEU A 40 2.45 -1.87 -4.60
C LEU A 40 3.06 -2.34 -5.92
N ASP A 41 2.22 -2.44 -6.94
CA ASP A 41 2.68 -2.83 -8.27
C ASP A 41 3.71 -1.84 -8.80
N ILE A 42 4.84 -2.37 -9.26
CA ILE A 42 5.95 -1.54 -9.74
C ILE A 42 5.55 -0.64 -10.90
N ALA A 43 4.61 -1.06 -11.75
CA ALA A 43 4.13 -0.24 -12.84
C ALA A 43 3.44 1.04 -12.35
N LEU A 44 2.71 0.96 -11.24
CA LEU A 44 2.10 2.14 -10.62
C LEU A 44 3.13 3.04 -9.96
N ILE A 45 4.13 2.44 -9.32
CA ILE A 45 5.23 3.20 -8.71
C ILE A 45 5.94 4.03 -9.78
N GLU A 46 6.22 3.44 -10.92
CA GLU A 46 6.88 4.13 -12.03
C GLU A 46 5.97 5.19 -12.66
N ALA A 47 4.71 4.86 -12.90
CA ALA A 47 3.75 5.79 -13.51
C ALA A 47 3.51 7.02 -12.65
N LEU A 48 3.46 6.86 -11.33
CA LEU A 48 3.25 7.95 -10.38
C LEU A 48 4.55 8.61 -9.93
N GLU A 49 5.69 8.13 -10.42
CA GLU A 49 7.01 8.70 -10.15
C GLU A 49 7.37 8.71 -8.66
N PHE A 50 6.93 7.69 -7.92
CA PHE A 50 7.36 7.55 -6.53
C PHE A 50 8.85 7.24 -6.46
N LEU A 51 9.53 7.88 -5.52
CA LEU A 51 10.97 7.73 -5.37
C LEU A 51 11.31 6.59 -4.41
N PRO A 52 12.39 5.86 -4.69
CA PRO A 52 12.85 4.86 -3.75
C PRO A 52 13.26 5.52 -2.43
N ALA A 53 12.86 4.89 -1.33
CA ALA A 53 13.37 5.25 -0.02
C ALA A 53 14.78 4.72 0.13
N ARG A 54 15.56 5.27 1.08
CA ARG A 54 16.93 4.82 1.33
C ARG A 54 17.02 3.45 1.99
N LYS A 55 15.88 2.80 2.22
CA LYS A 55 15.82 1.50 2.89
C LYS A 55 15.51 0.41 1.86
N SER A 56 16.12 -0.73 2.06
CA SER A 56 15.77 -1.94 1.32
C SER A 56 15.34 -3.01 2.30
N ARG A 57 14.63 -4.00 1.82
CA ARG A 57 14.14 -5.09 2.64
C ARG A 57 14.50 -6.43 2.03
N LYS A 58 15.02 -7.33 2.85
CA LYS A 58 15.23 -8.73 2.46
C LYS A 58 13.91 -9.48 2.56
N VAL A 59 13.55 -10.17 1.50
CA VAL A 59 12.34 -11.00 1.45
C VAL A 59 12.76 -12.44 1.23
N ARG A 60 12.34 -13.32 2.13
CA ARG A 60 12.58 -14.76 2.00
C ARG A 60 11.39 -15.41 1.32
N SER A 61 11.68 -16.27 0.36
CA SER A 61 10.67 -17.05 -0.34
C SER A 61 11.23 -18.46 -0.58
N ALA A 62 10.40 -19.33 -1.15
CA ALA A 62 10.83 -20.66 -1.54
C ALA A 62 12.01 -20.65 -2.51
N ASN A 63 12.19 -19.57 -3.25
CA ASN A 63 13.26 -19.40 -4.23
C ASN A 63 14.52 -18.73 -3.66
N GLY A 64 14.58 -18.52 -2.34
CA GLY A 64 15.72 -17.90 -1.68
C GLY A 64 15.43 -16.56 -1.06
N VAL A 65 16.47 -15.75 -0.93
CA VAL A 65 16.36 -14.40 -0.32
C VAL A 65 16.55 -13.37 -1.43
N THR A 66 15.60 -12.45 -1.54
CA THR A 66 15.69 -11.32 -2.47
C THR A 66 15.65 -10.01 -1.69
N THR A 67 16.26 -8.97 -2.26
CA THR A 67 16.18 -7.62 -1.71
C THR A 67 15.19 -6.82 -2.55
N ARG A 68 14.20 -6.21 -1.91
CA ARG A 68 13.23 -5.34 -2.58
C ARG A 68 13.44 -3.92 -2.12
N ASP A 69 13.37 -3.00 -3.06
CA ASP A 69 13.40 -1.58 -2.74
C ASP A 69 12.10 -1.16 -2.08
N LEU A 70 12.21 -0.25 -1.13
CA LEU A 70 11.08 0.39 -0.49
C LEU A 70 10.86 1.76 -1.11
N TYR A 71 9.60 2.13 -1.25
CA TYR A 71 9.21 3.42 -1.81
C TYR A 71 8.33 4.17 -0.84
N GLU A 72 8.53 5.47 -0.73
CA GLU A 72 7.58 6.32 -0.02
C GLU A 72 6.44 6.67 -0.96
N VAL A 73 5.23 6.31 -0.58
CA VAL A 73 4.05 6.60 -1.39
C VAL A 73 3.12 7.52 -0.62
N SER A 74 2.55 8.49 -1.34
CA SER A 74 1.55 9.38 -0.79
C SER A 74 0.18 8.78 -1.09
N ILE A 75 -0.59 8.55 -0.03
CA ILE A 75 -1.91 7.95 -0.16
C ILE A 75 -2.92 8.84 0.55
N GLU A 76 -4.12 8.90 0.00
CA GLU A 76 -5.24 9.57 0.61
C GLU A 76 -6.33 8.54 0.88
N TRP A 77 -6.81 8.53 2.09
CA TRP A 77 -7.93 7.71 2.50
C TRP A 77 -8.79 8.52 3.45
N ASP A 78 -10.09 8.51 3.20
CA ASP A 78 -11.05 9.27 3.99
C ASP A 78 -10.70 10.76 4.04
N ALA A 79 -10.34 11.31 2.88
CA ALA A 79 -9.95 12.71 2.67
C ALA A 79 -8.72 13.13 3.49
N ARG A 80 -7.88 12.18 3.91
CA ARG A 80 -6.68 12.45 4.72
C ARG A 80 -5.43 11.93 4.05
N PRO A 81 -4.38 12.74 3.98
CA PRO A 81 -3.11 12.30 3.40
C PRO A 81 -2.30 11.48 4.40
N HIS A 82 -1.64 10.46 3.88
CA HIS A 82 -0.72 9.62 4.63
C HIS A 82 0.50 9.31 3.77
N ARG A 83 1.58 8.95 4.42
CA ARG A 83 2.77 8.43 3.74
C ARG A 83 3.04 7.03 4.24
N LEU A 84 3.21 6.12 3.31
CA LEU A 84 3.53 4.72 3.61
C LEU A 84 4.84 4.34 2.95
N LEU A 85 5.55 3.42 3.59
CA LEU A 85 6.66 2.71 2.95
C LEU A 85 6.11 1.40 2.40
N VAL A 86 6.24 1.20 1.10
CA VAL A 86 5.77 -0.01 0.45
C VAL A 86 6.91 -0.69 -0.27
N SER A 87 6.85 -2.00 -0.40
CA SER A 87 7.76 -2.72 -1.29
C SER A 87 7.19 -2.70 -2.70
N GLY A 88 8.06 -2.51 -3.70
CA GLY A 88 7.66 -2.64 -5.10
C GLY A 88 7.66 -4.11 -5.51
N ALA A 89 6.63 -4.53 -6.22
CA ALA A 89 6.51 -5.90 -6.69
C ALA A 89 5.75 -5.94 -8.01
N ASP A 90 6.02 -6.94 -8.82
CA ASP A 90 5.23 -7.17 -10.03
C ASP A 90 3.91 -7.82 -9.63
N ARG A 91 2.85 -7.02 -9.65
CA ARG A 91 1.51 -7.47 -9.34
C ARG A 91 0.58 -7.47 -10.56
N SER A 92 1.17 -7.42 -11.76
CA SER A 92 0.41 -7.30 -13.01
C SER A 92 -0.57 -8.44 -13.25
N ARG A 93 -0.31 -9.62 -12.68
CA ARG A 93 -1.19 -10.80 -12.79
C ARG A 93 -2.06 -11.02 -11.58
N MET A 94 -1.97 -10.14 -10.58
CA MET A 94 -2.73 -10.25 -9.34
C MET A 94 -4.02 -9.43 -9.45
N ARG A 95 -5.03 -9.86 -8.74
CA ARG A 95 -6.32 -9.18 -8.71
C ARG A 95 -6.22 -7.76 -8.18
N TYR A 96 -5.36 -7.56 -7.18
CA TYR A 96 -5.19 -6.28 -6.52
C TYR A 96 -3.80 -5.72 -6.80
N PRO A 97 -3.71 -4.48 -7.27
CA PRO A 97 -2.40 -3.86 -7.51
C PRO A 97 -1.68 -3.45 -6.23
N MET A 98 -2.37 -3.50 -5.10
CA MET A 98 -1.82 -3.11 -3.82
C MET A 98 -2.26 -4.05 -2.72
N ILE A 99 -1.34 -4.31 -1.79
CA ILE A 99 -1.63 -4.96 -0.52
C ILE A 99 -1.39 -3.95 0.59
N LEU A 100 -2.35 -3.82 1.49
CA LEU A 100 -2.15 -3.10 2.75
C LEU A 100 -1.77 -4.10 3.82
N GLY A 101 -0.56 -3.96 4.35
CA GLY A 101 -0.11 -4.75 5.47
C GLY A 101 -0.86 -4.37 6.75
N ARG A 102 -0.77 -5.25 7.75
CA ARG A 102 -1.53 -5.09 8.98
C ARG A 102 -1.32 -3.75 9.66
N GLU A 103 -0.08 -3.34 9.85
CA GLU A 103 0.21 -2.09 10.56
C GLU A 103 -0.30 -0.86 9.82
N ASP A 104 -0.07 -0.81 8.52
CA ASP A 104 -0.53 0.32 7.70
C ASP A 104 -2.04 0.41 7.69
N PHE A 105 -2.73 -0.73 7.57
CA PHE A 105 -4.19 -0.75 7.62
C PHE A 105 -4.71 -0.24 8.95
N LEU A 106 -4.14 -0.70 10.06
CA LEU A 106 -4.57 -0.27 11.39
C LEU A 106 -4.30 1.21 11.61
N ASP A 107 -3.14 1.71 11.16
CA ASP A 107 -2.80 3.12 11.28
C ASP A 107 -3.79 4.01 10.51
N LEU A 108 -4.16 3.62 9.29
CA LEU A 108 -5.16 4.36 8.52
C LEU A 108 -6.51 4.40 9.24
N CYS A 109 -6.96 3.25 9.76
CA CYS A 109 -8.23 3.17 10.46
C CYS A 109 -8.22 3.95 11.76
N GLU A 110 -7.12 3.89 12.51
CA GLU A 110 -6.97 4.57 13.78
C GLU A 110 -7.01 6.09 13.62
N ILE A 111 -6.31 6.61 12.63
CA ILE A 111 -6.33 8.05 12.35
C ILE A 111 -7.75 8.51 11.97
N SER A 112 -8.48 7.72 11.20
CA SER A 112 -9.86 8.03 10.85
C SER A 112 -10.78 8.06 12.08
N GLU A 113 -10.54 7.19 13.05
CA GLU A 113 -11.36 7.11 14.27
C GLU A 113 -11.08 8.22 15.27
N GLU A 114 -9.91 8.83 15.23
CA GLU A 114 -9.54 9.92 16.14
C GLU A 114 -10.30 11.24 15.90
N GLU A 115 -11.14 11.26 14.94
CA GLU A 115 -12.02 12.38 14.67
C GLU A 115 -13.39 12.16 15.32
#